data_480c5a66356ac49cf06350709df13533
#
_entry.id   480c5a66356ac49cf06350709df13533
#
_cell.length_a   1.000
_cell.length_b   1.000
_cell.length_c   1.000
_cell.angle_alpha   90.00
_cell.angle_beta   90.00
_cell.angle_gamma   90.00
#
_symmetry.space_group_name_H-M   'P 1'
#
loop_
_entity.id
_entity.type
_entity.pdbx_description
1 polymer ?
#
loop_
_entity_poly.entity_id
_entity_poly.type
_entity_poly.pdbx_seq_one_letter_code
_entity_poly.pdbx_strand_id
1 'polypeptide(L)'
;MAGKSRLSTLLLSPEQKQELERVSHSRTSPAREVQRAQILCRFHAGETITEIAGAVRMTRKSVRKWVTKALAMGAAAALKDTYHRPRDPEITEQAKAWVVHLACSKPKEFGYAAEVWTRSQLAAHVRQHAVVVGHPSLARAAKATVQRILAAQPLHPERIHYYQEKRDPEFESKMKEVLVVYQEVALQNEQRSADGAPPSVITVSVDEKPGVQAIANTAPDLPPVAGQHPSTARDGEYKRLGTCSILAALDLTDGHVTARVERRHRSREFIALLKDLDDYYPPDRTIRLILDNHSAHLSKETCTFLATRPNRFQYVLTPKHGSWLNLVETLFGKMARTFLRHIRVASWEELRERILKGIAEINAAPVVHRWRKFAN
;
A
#
# COMPACT_ATOMS: atom_id res chain seq x y z
N MET A 1 9.36 73.10 17.42
CA MET A 1 8.01 72.49 17.56
C MET A 1 7.78 71.63 16.35
N ALA A 2 7.88 70.31 16.48
CA ALA A 2 7.67 69.34 15.36
C ALA A 2 6.19 69.23 15.07
N GLY A 3 5.75 69.68 13.88
CA GLY A 3 4.38 69.62 13.42
C GLY A 3 3.78 68.23 13.50
N LYS A 4 2.71 68.09 14.26
CA LYS A 4 1.88 66.85 14.30
C LYS A 4 1.31 66.57 12.92
N SER A 5 1.90 65.70 12.16
CA SER A 5 1.31 65.14 10.93
C SER A 5 0.01 64.43 11.34
N ARG A 6 -1.16 65.15 11.19
CA ARG A 6 -2.49 64.54 11.34
C ARG A 6 -2.72 63.63 10.16
N LEU A 7 -2.96 62.35 10.42
CA LEU A 7 -3.46 61.44 9.39
C LEU A 7 -4.85 61.90 8.95
N SER A 8 -5.15 61.79 7.66
CA SER A 8 -6.49 62.09 7.12
C SER A 8 -7.54 61.16 7.74
N THR A 9 -8.79 61.67 7.78
CA THR A 9 -9.89 60.89 8.30
C THR A 9 -10.16 59.69 7.38
N LEU A 10 -10.39 58.49 7.99
CA LEU A 10 -10.76 57.29 7.25
C LEU A 10 -12.29 57.39 6.93
N LEU A 11 -12.60 57.58 5.67
CA LEU A 11 -14.00 57.58 5.20
C LEU A 11 -14.35 56.14 4.84
N LEU A 12 -15.47 55.63 5.41
CA LEU A 12 -15.99 54.28 5.17
C LEU A 12 -17.44 54.40 4.62
N SER A 13 -17.77 53.56 3.63
CA SER A 13 -19.19 53.42 3.24
C SER A 13 -19.96 52.67 4.37
N PRO A 14 -21.30 52.77 4.39
CA PRO A 14 -22.12 52.05 5.34
C PRO A 14 -21.83 50.54 5.35
N GLU A 15 -21.65 49.94 4.18
CA GLU A 15 -21.35 48.52 4.02
C GLU A 15 -19.94 48.18 4.58
N GLN A 16 -18.96 49.03 4.30
CA GLN A 16 -17.60 48.85 4.82
C GLN A 16 -17.55 48.96 6.35
N LYS A 17 -18.33 49.87 6.91
CA LYS A 17 -18.44 50.02 8.37
C LYS A 17 -19.07 48.78 8.98
N GLN A 18 -20.20 48.31 8.43
CA GLN A 18 -20.87 47.11 8.92
C GLN A 18 -19.96 45.88 8.86
N GLU A 19 -19.23 45.71 7.78
CA GLU A 19 -18.29 44.59 7.61
C GLU A 19 -17.12 44.67 8.61
N LEU A 20 -16.52 45.83 8.84
CA LEU A 20 -15.51 46.04 9.85
C LEU A 20 -16.02 45.75 11.26
N GLU A 21 -17.22 46.18 11.61
CA GLU A 21 -17.86 45.90 12.90
C GLU A 21 -18.12 44.39 13.05
N ARG A 22 -18.62 43.73 12.02
CA ARG A 22 -18.81 42.28 12.00
C ARG A 22 -17.50 41.53 12.25
N VAL A 23 -16.42 41.89 11.56
CA VAL A 23 -15.09 41.27 11.72
C VAL A 23 -14.52 41.60 13.08
N SER A 24 -14.69 42.79 13.62
CA SER A 24 -14.13 43.22 14.91
C SER A 24 -14.65 42.42 16.12
N HIS A 25 -15.86 41.84 15.99
CA HIS A 25 -16.52 41.02 17.00
C HIS A 25 -16.53 39.51 16.65
N SER A 26 -15.95 39.12 15.51
CA SER A 26 -15.92 37.73 15.06
C SER A 26 -15.07 36.83 15.97
N ARG A 27 -15.63 35.68 16.33
CA ARG A 27 -14.90 34.61 17.05
C ARG A 27 -14.25 33.59 16.12
N THR A 28 -14.58 33.60 14.83
CA THR A 28 -14.10 32.65 13.82
C THR A 28 -13.10 33.26 12.85
N SER A 29 -13.02 34.59 12.76
CA SER A 29 -12.04 35.27 11.92
C SER A 29 -10.63 35.18 12.52
N PRO A 30 -9.55 35.22 11.71
CA PRO A 30 -8.18 35.24 12.19
C PRO A 30 -7.97 36.39 13.20
N ALA A 31 -7.36 36.09 14.35
CA ALA A 31 -7.15 37.07 15.42
C ALA A 31 -6.51 38.38 14.97
N ARG A 32 -5.60 38.30 13.98
CA ARG A 32 -4.94 39.50 13.37
C ARG A 32 -5.93 40.36 12.59
N GLU A 33 -6.90 39.77 11.89
CA GLU A 33 -7.91 40.51 11.14
C GLU A 33 -8.90 41.18 12.09
N VAL A 34 -9.31 40.48 13.15
CA VAL A 34 -10.15 41.03 14.23
C VAL A 34 -9.47 42.25 14.87
N GLN A 35 -8.21 42.12 15.24
CA GLN A 35 -7.47 43.23 15.86
C GLN A 35 -7.29 44.43 14.92
N ARG A 36 -7.07 44.21 13.64
CA ARG A 36 -7.00 45.27 12.62
C ARG A 36 -8.35 45.93 12.41
N ALA A 37 -9.45 45.18 12.37
CA ALA A 37 -10.80 45.73 12.28
C ALA A 37 -11.11 46.61 13.50
N GLN A 38 -10.74 46.18 14.71
CA GLN A 38 -10.91 47.02 15.91
C GLN A 38 -10.13 48.33 15.82
N ILE A 39 -8.89 48.32 15.29
CA ILE A 39 -8.09 49.53 15.07
C ILE A 39 -8.81 50.47 14.10
N LEU A 40 -9.34 49.95 12.99
CA LEU A 40 -9.99 50.78 11.96
C LEU A 40 -11.35 51.33 12.39
N CYS A 41 -12.15 50.57 13.12
CA CYS A 41 -13.40 51.02 13.72
C CYS A 41 -13.17 52.19 14.68
N ARG A 42 -12.22 52.05 15.60
CA ARG A 42 -11.84 53.09 16.57
C ARG A 42 -11.30 54.34 15.90
N PHE A 43 -10.44 54.19 14.89
CA PHE A 43 -9.91 55.30 14.14
C PHE A 43 -11.00 56.05 13.34
N HIS A 44 -11.95 55.31 12.75
CA HIS A 44 -13.14 55.92 12.11
C HIS A 44 -14.04 56.64 13.11
N ALA A 45 -14.13 56.17 14.36
CA ALA A 45 -14.83 56.86 15.45
C ALA A 45 -14.12 58.11 15.98
N GLY A 46 -12.90 58.45 15.44
CA GLY A 46 -12.17 59.68 15.78
C GLY A 46 -11.15 59.51 16.89
N GLU A 47 -10.94 58.31 17.43
CA GLU A 47 -9.92 58.05 18.48
C GLU A 47 -8.49 58.32 17.92
N THR A 48 -7.62 58.79 18.82
CA THR A 48 -6.21 59.04 18.46
C THR A 48 -5.44 57.74 18.41
N ILE A 49 -4.31 57.73 17.65
CA ILE A 49 -3.42 56.56 17.56
C ILE A 49 -2.92 56.11 18.96
N THR A 50 -2.81 57.04 19.90
CA THR A 50 -2.34 56.72 21.26
C THR A 50 -3.44 56.00 22.06
N GLU A 51 -4.68 56.47 21.98
CA GLU A 51 -5.83 55.85 22.64
C GLU A 51 -6.12 54.43 22.06
N ILE A 52 -6.11 54.32 20.71
CA ILE A 52 -6.25 53.03 20.04
C ILE A 52 -5.15 52.06 20.46
N ALA A 53 -3.90 52.50 20.52
CA ALA A 53 -2.76 51.66 20.90
C ALA A 53 -2.93 51.08 22.32
N GLY A 54 -3.42 51.90 23.24
CA GLY A 54 -3.77 51.47 24.62
C GLY A 54 -4.89 50.47 24.62
N ALA A 55 -5.99 50.75 23.92
CA ALA A 55 -7.17 49.90 23.86
C ALA A 55 -6.93 48.51 23.24
N VAL A 56 -6.16 48.43 22.14
CA VAL A 56 -5.84 47.16 21.46
C VAL A 56 -4.53 46.52 21.94
N ARG A 57 -3.88 47.08 22.94
CA ARG A 57 -2.61 46.61 23.52
C ARG A 57 -1.52 46.42 22.47
N MET A 58 -1.36 47.40 21.57
CA MET A 58 -0.33 47.39 20.51
C MET A 58 0.53 48.66 20.60
N THR A 59 1.68 48.61 19.91
CA THR A 59 2.54 49.81 19.78
C THR A 59 1.88 50.83 18.86
N ARG A 60 2.08 52.13 19.15
CA ARG A 60 1.65 53.26 18.27
C ARG A 60 2.13 53.10 16.83
N LYS A 61 3.35 52.55 16.64
CA LYS A 61 3.93 52.26 15.33
C LYS A 61 3.09 51.24 14.55
N SER A 62 2.65 50.20 15.20
CA SER A 62 1.80 49.15 14.61
C SER A 62 0.39 49.67 14.26
N VAL A 63 -0.25 50.40 15.16
CA VAL A 63 -1.56 51.04 14.89
C VAL A 63 -1.45 51.97 13.70
N ARG A 64 -0.43 52.88 13.70
CA ARG A 64 -0.20 53.80 12.60
C ARG A 64 0.01 53.07 11.27
N LYS A 65 0.76 51.95 11.25
CA LYS A 65 0.95 51.13 10.04
C LYS A 65 -0.36 50.72 9.42
N TRP A 66 -1.29 50.18 10.22
CA TRP A 66 -2.56 49.64 9.71
C TRP A 66 -3.53 50.77 9.29
N VAL A 67 -3.56 51.87 10.03
CA VAL A 67 -4.34 53.05 9.63
C VAL A 67 -3.80 53.63 8.32
N THR A 68 -2.48 53.80 8.18
CA THR A 68 -1.88 54.33 6.92
C THR A 68 -2.15 53.37 5.76
N LYS A 69 -2.12 52.05 6.00
CA LYS A 69 -2.47 51.06 4.97
C LYS A 69 -3.96 51.18 4.53
N ALA A 70 -4.88 51.38 5.49
CA ALA A 70 -6.28 51.58 5.19
C ALA A 70 -6.54 52.85 4.39
N LEU A 71 -5.84 53.94 4.73
CA LEU A 71 -5.95 55.19 4.00
C LEU A 71 -5.41 55.11 2.55
N ALA A 72 -4.37 54.29 2.34
CA ALA A 72 -3.74 54.13 1.04
C ALA A 72 -4.42 53.11 0.14
N MET A 73 -4.94 52.00 0.71
CA MET A 73 -5.40 50.83 -0.05
C MET A 73 -6.82 50.40 0.25
N GLY A 74 -7.52 51.15 1.13
CA GLY A 74 -8.86 50.85 1.59
C GLY A 74 -8.88 49.88 2.80
N ALA A 75 -10.05 49.90 3.49
CA ALA A 75 -10.23 49.16 4.75
C ALA A 75 -10.10 47.64 4.60
N ALA A 76 -10.73 47.08 3.57
CA ALA A 76 -10.67 45.62 3.31
C ALA A 76 -9.24 45.10 3.07
N ALA A 77 -8.43 45.85 2.30
CA ALA A 77 -7.03 45.50 2.05
C ALA A 77 -6.17 45.62 3.32
N ALA A 78 -6.55 46.53 4.24
CA ALA A 78 -5.81 46.69 5.49
C ALA A 78 -6.04 45.55 6.47
N LEU A 79 -7.12 44.80 6.38
CA LEU A 79 -7.36 43.61 7.20
C LEU A 79 -6.41 42.46 6.86
N LYS A 80 -6.01 42.34 5.58
CA LYS A 80 -5.14 41.27 5.09
C LYS A 80 -3.67 41.63 5.26
N ASP A 81 -2.82 40.62 5.41
CA ASP A 81 -1.38 40.83 5.34
C ASP A 81 -0.99 41.28 3.91
N THR A 82 -0.03 42.19 3.82
CA THR A 82 0.54 42.52 2.51
C THR A 82 1.27 41.29 2.03
N TYR A 83 0.84 40.73 0.88
CA TYR A 83 1.55 39.64 0.24
C TYR A 83 2.99 40.11 -0.02
N HIS A 84 3.93 39.61 0.75
CA HIS A 84 5.31 39.67 0.39
C HIS A 84 5.47 38.71 -0.79
N ARG A 85 5.55 39.29 -1.98
CA ARG A 85 6.00 38.52 -3.15
C ARG A 85 7.30 37.83 -2.76
N PRO A 86 7.34 36.48 -2.67
CA PRO A 86 8.60 35.80 -2.49
C PRO A 86 9.51 36.29 -3.61
N ARG A 87 10.80 36.44 -3.33
CA ARG A 87 11.81 36.65 -4.41
C ARG A 87 11.44 35.70 -5.53
N ASP A 88 11.45 36.20 -6.79
CA ASP A 88 11.22 35.35 -7.94
C ASP A 88 12.12 34.12 -7.80
N PRO A 89 11.57 32.89 -7.97
CA PRO A 89 12.34 31.68 -7.73
C PRO A 89 13.59 31.76 -8.63
N GLU A 90 14.78 31.76 -8.04
CA GLU A 90 16.06 31.68 -8.79
C GLU A 90 16.09 30.46 -9.73
N ILE A 91 15.26 29.44 -9.43
CA ILE A 91 15.19 28.19 -10.18
C ILE A 91 14.10 28.30 -11.24
N THR A 92 14.52 28.32 -12.50
CA THR A 92 13.62 28.41 -13.65
C THR A 92 12.74 27.13 -13.81
N GLU A 93 11.63 27.23 -14.53
CA GLU A 93 10.77 26.07 -14.84
C GLU A 93 11.51 25.00 -15.65
N GLN A 94 12.41 25.42 -16.56
CA GLN A 94 13.28 24.49 -17.30
C GLN A 94 14.22 23.72 -16.37
N ALA A 95 14.81 24.38 -15.37
CA ALA A 95 15.65 23.74 -14.38
C ALA A 95 14.87 22.75 -13.52
N LYS A 96 13.61 23.07 -13.16
CA LYS A 96 12.72 22.13 -12.44
C LYS A 96 12.38 20.94 -13.31
N ALA A 97 12.02 21.15 -14.58
CA ALA A 97 11.70 20.09 -15.53
C ALA A 97 12.89 19.14 -15.73
N TRP A 98 14.11 19.66 -15.78
CA TRP A 98 15.32 18.83 -15.84
C TRP A 98 15.49 17.95 -14.59
N VAL A 99 15.25 18.48 -13.39
CA VAL A 99 15.30 17.66 -12.14
C VAL A 99 14.26 16.56 -12.18
N VAL A 100 13.05 16.84 -12.67
CA VAL A 100 11.97 15.84 -12.81
C VAL A 100 12.36 14.77 -13.83
N HIS A 101 12.92 15.16 -14.98
CA HIS A 101 13.41 14.24 -16.00
C HIS A 101 14.48 13.29 -15.42
N LEU A 102 15.47 13.82 -14.71
CA LEU A 102 16.49 13.02 -14.04
C LEU A 102 15.86 12.04 -13.03
N ALA A 103 14.88 12.50 -12.26
CA ALA A 103 14.20 11.65 -11.28
C ALA A 103 13.45 10.47 -11.93
N CYS A 104 12.91 10.66 -13.14
CA CYS A 104 12.23 9.64 -13.93
C CYS A 104 13.17 8.71 -14.70
N SER A 105 14.44 9.10 -14.87
CA SER A 105 15.47 8.27 -15.48
C SER A 105 16.12 7.35 -14.45
N LYS A 106 16.69 6.24 -14.88
CA LYS A 106 17.37 5.32 -13.96
C LYS A 106 18.78 5.79 -13.62
N PRO A 107 19.18 5.78 -12.33
CA PRO A 107 20.55 6.16 -11.93
C PRO A 107 21.65 5.42 -12.69
N LYS A 108 21.44 4.16 -13.05
CA LYS A 108 22.40 3.36 -13.82
C LYS A 108 22.72 3.93 -15.20
N GLU A 109 21.83 4.69 -15.82
CA GLU A 109 22.04 5.37 -17.10
C GLU A 109 23.09 6.49 -16.98
N PHE A 110 23.35 6.95 -15.76
CA PHE A 110 24.32 7.95 -15.39
C PHE A 110 25.54 7.37 -14.65
N GLY A 111 25.75 6.02 -14.73
CA GLY A 111 26.90 5.33 -14.16
C GLY A 111 26.80 4.99 -12.67
N TYR A 112 25.61 5.09 -12.06
CA TYR A 112 25.40 4.67 -10.67
C TYR A 112 24.92 3.20 -10.61
N ALA A 113 25.21 2.53 -9.50
CA ALA A 113 24.78 1.14 -9.29
C ALA A 113 23.28 0.97 -8.98
N ALA A 114 22.58 2.05 -8.64
CA ALA A 114 21.20 2.03 -8.18
C ALA A 114 20.18 1.96 -9.36
N GLU A 115 19.05 1.31 -9.16
CA GLU A 115 17.90 1.32 -10.10
C GLU A 115 16.95 2.49 -9.86
N VAL A 116 16.95 3.05 -8.64
CA VAL A 116 16.06 4.15 -8.23
C VAL A 116 16.89 5.19 -7.49
N TRP A 117 16.63 6.47 -7.77
CA TRP A 117 17.31 7.57 -7.10
C TRP A 117 16.95 7.66 -5.62
N THR A 118 17.96 7.71 -4.76
CA THR A 118 17.73 8.31 -3.45
C THR A 118 17.71 9.83 -3.60
N ARG A 119 16.95 10.52 -2.75
CA ARG A 119 16.89 12.00 -2.77
C ARG A 119 18.27 12.64 -2.59
N SER A 120 19.17 11.99 -1.86
CA SER A 120 20.52 12.47 -1.63
C SER A 120 21.41 12.32 -2.85
N GLN A 121 21.34 11.16 -3.53
CA GLN A 121 22.07 10.91 -4.78
C GLN A 121 21.60 11.85 -5.89
N LEU A 122 20.28 11.99 -6.07
CA LEU A 122 19.71 12.88 -7.08
C LEU A 122 20.15 14.33 -6.83
N ALA A 123 20.10 14.82 -5.58
CA ALA A 123 20.56 16.16 -5.26
C ALA A 123 22.08 16.35 -5.49
N ALA A 124 22.89 15.32 -5.25
CA ALA A 124 24.32 15.33 -5.54
C ALA A 124 24.58 15.40 -7.04
N HIS A 125 23.91 14.55 -7.83
CA HIS A 125 24.00 14.52 -9.29
C HIS A 125 23.57 15.86 -9.90
N VAL A 126 22.43 16.39 -9.45
CA VAL A 126 21.95 17.72 -9.89
C VAL A 126 22.99 18.80 -9.65
N ARG A 127 23.57 18.90 -8.44
CA ARG A 127 24.63 19.90 -8.17
C ARG A 127 25.85 19.76 -9.06
N GLN A 128 26.26 18.52 -9.29
CA GLN A 128 27.46 18.21 -10.07
C GLN A 128 27.30 18.59 -11.55
N HIS A 129 26.11 18.39 -12.11
CA HIS A 129 25.89 18.56 -13.56
C HIS A 129 25.13 19.82 -13.95
N ALA A 130 24.46 20.49 -13.00
CA ALA A 130 23.60 21.65 -13.27
C ALA A 130 24.25 22.76 -14.10
N VAL A 131 25.47 23.09 -13.80
CA VAL A 131 26.21 24.20 -14.53
C VAL A 131 26.47 23.77 -15.96
N VAL A 132 26.92 22.55 -16.19
CA VAL A 132 27.27 22.02 -17.52
C VAL A 132 26.05 21.98 -18.44
N VAL A 133 24.87 21.66 -17.88
CA VAL A 133 23.62 21.59 -18.66
C VAL A 133 22.85 22.92 -18.70
N GLY A 134 23.45 24.03 -18.27
CA GLY A 134 22.85 25.37 -18.37
C GLY A 134 21.89 25.75 -17.26
N HIS A 135 21.91 25.03 -16.10
CA HIS A 135 21.07 25.32 -14.94
C HIS A 135 21.87 25.75 -13.69
N PRO A 136 22.65 26.86 -13.74
CA PRO A 136 23.54 27.26 -12.65
C PRO A 136 22.82 27.52 -11.33
N SER A 137 21.54 27.88 -11.35
CA SER A 137 20.70 28.05 -10.14
C SER A 137 20.59 26.80 -9.28
N LEU A 138 20.81 25.62 -9.85
CA LEU A 138 20.79 24.34 -9.17
C LEU A 138 22.14 23.86 -8.64
N ALA A 139 23.22 24.59 -8.90
CA ALA A 139 24.59 24.23 -8.46
C ALA A 139 24.73 24.08 -6.93
N ARG A 140 23.84 24.72 -6.18
CA ARG A 140 23.74 24.62 -4.71
C ARG A 140 22.46 23.99 -4.22
N ALA A 141 21.73 23.24 -5.08
CA ALA A 141 20.44 22.63 -4.73
C ALA A 141 20.59 21.67 -3.56
N ALA A 142 19.92 21.98 -2.45
CA ALA A 142 19.85 21.10 -1.29
C ALA A 142 18.88 19.94 -1.56
N LYS A 143 18.98 18.85 -0.79
CA LYS A 143 18.02 17.73 -0.82
C LYS A 143 16.57 18.20 -0.68
N ALA A 144 16.32 19.20 0.20
CA ALA A 144 15.01 19.80 0.38
C ALA A 144 14.49 20.54 -0.86
N THR A 145 15.39 21.16 -1.65
CA THR A 145 15.03 21.83 -2.91
C THR A 145 14.56 20.81 -3.93
N VAL A 146 15.31 19.72 -4.12
CA VAL A 146 14.92 18.61 -5.01
C VAL A 146 13.58 18.00 -4.56
N GLN A 147 13.42 17.77 -3.25
CA GLN A 147 12.16 17.25 -2.71
C GLN A 147 10.97 18.17 -3.01
N ARG A 148 11.11 19.49 -2.86
CA ARG A 148 10.03 20.46 -3.17
C ARG A 148 9.69 20.47 -4.66
N ILE A 149 10.69 20.36 -5.54
CA ILE A 149 10.47 20.28 -6.98
C ILE A 149 9.66 19.02 -7.33
N LEU A 150 10.04 17.85 -6.79
CA LEU A 150 9.34 16.59 -7.04
C LEU A 150 7.95 16.57 -6.42
N ALA A 151 7.79 17.08 -5.21
CA ALA A 151 6.49 17.14 -4.52
C ALA A 151 5.46 18.05 -5.21
N ALA A 152 5.91 18.99 -6.03
CA ALA A 152 5.03 19.83 -6.83
C ALA A 152 4.51 19.14 -8.11
N GLN A 153 4.97 17.93 -8.41
CA GLN A 153 4.56 17.16 -9.58
C GLN A 153 3.67 15.98 -9.18
N PRO A 154 2.72 15.58 -10.03
CA PRO A 154 1.89 14.39 -9.79
C PRO A 154 2.63 13.08 -10.13
N LEU A 155 3.96 13.05 -10.01
CA LEU A 155 4.84 11.93 -10.37
C LEU A 155 5.59 11.45 -9.13
N HIS A 156 5.68 10.13 -8.97
CA HIS A 156 6.39 9.46 -7.88
C HIS A 156 7.39 8.43 -8.41
N PRO A 157 8.46 8.86 -9.12
CA PRO A 157 9.41 7.95 -9.76
C PRO A 157 10.21 7.12 -8.73
N GLU A 158 10.21 7.52 -7.47
CA GLU A 158 10.80 6.77 -6.36
C GLU A 158 9.96 5.54 -5.93
N ARG A 159 8.74 5.40 -6.45
CA ARG A 159 7.83 4.29 -6.13
C ARG A 159 7.81 3.30 -7.27
N ILE A 160 8.18 2.06 -6.99
CA ILE A 160 8.04 0.96 -7.95
C ILE A 160 6.68 0.31 -7.72
N HIS A 161 5.87 0.30 -8.76
CA HIS A 161 4.63 -0.46 -8.80
C HIS A 161 4.83 -1.66 -9.70
N TYR A 162 4.66 -2.85 -9.14
CA TYR A 162 4.76 -4.08 -9.91
C TYR A 162 3.45 -4.35 -10.63
N TYR A 163 3.52 -4.60 -11.93
CA TYR A 163 2.42 -5.10 -12.72
C TYR A 163 2.83 -6.44 -13.37
N GLN A 164 1.85 -7.26 -13.69
CA GLN A 164 2.10 -8.50 -14.41
C GLN A 164 1.84 -8.29 -15.90
N GLU A 165 2.87 -8.49 -16.70
CA GLU A 165 2.75 -8.47 -18.16
C GLU A 165 1.97 -9.71 -18.60
N LYS A 166 0.96 -9.51 -19.45
CA LYS A 166 0.15 -10.57 -20.05
C LYS A 166 0.99 -11.29 -21.14
N ARG A 167 1.77 -12.29 -20.70
CA ARG A 167 2.64 -13.07 -21.61
C ARG A 167 2.00 -14.34 -22.14
N ASP A 168 0.84 -14.73 -21.65
CA ASP A 168 0.08 -15.88 -22.13
C ASP A 168 -0.90 -15.39 -23.19
N PRO A 169 -0.76 -15.79 -24.46
CA PRO A 169 -1.68 -15.40 -25.52
C PRO A 169 -3.11 -15.91 -25.27
N GLU A 170 -3.26 -16.98 -24.48
CA GLU A 170 -4.55 -17.56 -24.09
C GLU A 170 -5.02 -17.08 -22.70
N PHE A 171 -4.45 -15.99 -22.18
CA PHE A 171 -4.73 -15.51 -20.81
C PHE A 171 -6.23 -15.33 -20.56
N GLU A 172 -6.92 -14.63 -21.45
CA GLU A 172 -8.33 -14.30 -21.28
C GLU A 172 -9.23 -15.56 -21.37
N SER A 173 -8.92 -16.49 -22.28
CA SER A 173 -9.69 -17.73 -22.42
C SER A 173 -9.54 -18.65 -21.20
N LYS A 174 -8.31 -18.86 -20.74
CA LYS A 174 -8.03 -19.66 -19.54
C LYS A 174 -8.61 -19.02 -18.28
N MET A 175 -8.48 -17.70 -18.13
CA MET A 175 -9.09 -16.96 -17.02
C MET A 175 -10.61 -17.16 -17.02
N LYS A 176 -11.25 -17.03 -18.20
CA LYS A 176 -12.70 -17.24 -18.33
C LYS A 176 -13.10 -18.67 -17.97
N GLU A 177 -12.34 -19.66 -18.41
CA GLU A 177 -12.57 -21.07 -18.09
C GLU A 177 -12.55 -21.30 -16.56
N VAL A 178 -11.50 -20.82 -15.88
CA VAL A 178 -11.37 -20.91 -14.43
C VAL A 178 -12.55 -20.23 -13.71
N LEU A 179 -12.93 -19.03 -14.17
CA LEU A 179 -14.06 -18.29 -13.56
C LEU A 179 -15.40 -18.98 -13.76
N VAL A 180 -15.63 -19.60 -14.94
CA VAL A 180 -16.83 -20.43 -15.20
C VAL A 180 -16.87 -21.61 -14.25
N VAL A 181 -15.75 -22.31 -14.03
CA VAL A 181 -15.67 -23.41 -13.06
C VAL A 181 -16.00 -22.95 -11.66
N TYR A 182 -15.50 -21.79 -11.21
CA TYR A 182 -15.86 -21.26 -9.90
C TYR A 182 -17.35 -20.90 -9.78
N GLN A 183 -17.95 -20.41 -10.85
CA GLN A 183 -19.38 -20.15 -10.89
C GLN A 183 -20.20 -21.45 -10.83
N GLU A 184 -19.79 -22.48 -11.57
CA GLU A 184 -20.40 -23.82 -11.50
C GLU A 184 -20.36 -24.39 -10.07
N VAL A 185 -19.19 -24.32 -9.41
CA VAL A 185 -19.02 -24.77 -8.02
C VAL A 185 -19.92 -23.98 -7.07
N ALA A 186 -20.05 -22.67 -7.25
CA ALA A 186 -20.93 -21.85 -6.41
C ALA A 186 -22.38 -22.29 -6.55
N LEU A 187 -22.86 -22.50 -7.78
CA LEU A 187 -24.21 -22.99 -8.05
C LEU A 187 -24.44 -24.40 -7.49
N GLN A 188 -23.47 -25.32 -7.66
CA GLN A 188 -23.54 -26.68 -7.08
C GLN A 188 -23.61 -26.62 -5.55
N ASN A 189 -22.88 -25.77 -4.89
CA ASN A 189 -22.91 -25.61 -3.43
C ASN A 189 -24.26 -25.06 -2.94
N GLU A 190 -24.90 -24.17 -3.70
CA GLU A 190 -26.24 -23.68 -3.40
C GLU A 190 -27.30 -24.79 -3.55
N GLN A 191 -27.25 -25.58 -4.62
CA GLN A 191 -28.16 -26.72 -4.85
C GLN A 191 -27.94 -27.80 -3.82
N ARG A 192 -26.72 -28.16 -3.44
CA ARG A 192 -26.39 -29.13 -2.41
C ARG A 192 -27.00 -28.78 -1.05
N SER A 193 -27.10 -27.51 -0.73
CA SER A 193 -27.75 -27.04 0.49
C SER A 193 -29.25 -27.36 0.52
N ALA A 194 -29.88 -27.58 -0.66
CA ALA A 194 -31.29 -27.97 -0.79
C ALA A 194 -31.47 -29.50 -0.83
N ASP A 195 -30.65 -30.25 -1.59
CA ASP A 195 -30.89 -31.64 -1.94
C ASP A 195 -29.96 -32.65 -1.23
N GLY A 196 -28.88 -32.22 -0.60
CA GLY A 196 -27.93 -33.05 0.17
C GLY A 196 -27.08 -34.03 -0.66
N ALA A 197 -27.31 -34.18 -1.96
CA ALA A 197 -26.57 -35.11 -2.82
C ALA A 197 -25.14 -34.58 -3.17
N PRO A 198 -24.12 -35.45 -3.09
CA PRO A 198 -22.76 -35.05 -3.49
C PRO A 198 -22.67 -34.83 -5.01
N PRO A 199 -21.90 -33.83 -5.49
CA PRO A 199 -21.77 -33.51 -6.92
C PRO A 199 -21.09 -34.68 -7.68
N SER A 200 -21.42 -34.85 -8.97
CA SER A 200 -20.75 -35.82 -9.84
C SER A 200 -19.31 -35.46 -10.16
N VAL A 201 -18.98 -34.18 -10.14
CA VAL A 201 -17.65 -33.62 -10.34
C VAL A 201 -17.22 -32.87 -9.09
N ILE A 202 -16.13 -33.32 -8.47
CA ILE A 202 -15.53 -32.68 -7.31
C ILE A 202 -14.43 -31.72 -7.82
N THR A 203 -14.50 -30.46 -7.42
CA THR A 203 -13.53 -29.47 -7.88
C THR A 203 -12.59 -29.10 -6.75
N VAL A 204 -11.29 -29.28 -6.97
CA VAL A 204 -10.23 -28.96 -6.03
C VAL A 204 -9.24 -27.94 -6.64
N SER A 205 -8.79 -27.01 -5.83
CA SER A 205 -7.77 -26.03 -6.19
C SER A 205 -6.44 -26.53 -5.64
N VAL A 206 -5.44 -26.71 -6.51
CA VAL A 206 -4.17 -27.37 -6.17
C VAL A 206 -2.99 -26.44 -6.43
N ASP A 207 -2.03 -26.40 -5.51
CA ASP A 207 -0.79 -25.65 -5.67
C ASP A 207 0.27 -26.11 -4.65
N GLU A 208 1.49 -25.58 -4.80
CA GLU A 208 2.59 -25.80 -3.88
C GLU A 208 2.97 -24.53 -3.14
N LYS A 209 3.27 -24.69 -1.83
CA LYS A 209 3.95 -23.68 -1.03
C LYS A 209 5.37 -24.15 -0.74
N PRO A 210 6.36 -23.78 -1.58
CA PRO A 210 7.75 -24.17 -1.39
C PRO A 210 8.42 -23.33 -0.31
N GLY A 211 9.58 -23.79 0.15
CA GLY A 211 10.53 -23.01 0.95
C GLY A 211 10.09 -22.70 2.37
N VAL A 212 9.16 -23.45 2.95
CA VAL A 212 8.80 -23.30 4.36
C VAL A 212 9.98 -23.74 5.22
N GLN A 213 10.53 -22.82 6.00
CA GLN A 213 11.80 -23.03 6.71
C GLN A 213 11.59 -23.72 8.06
N ALA A 214 12.34 -24.80 8.30
CA ALA A 214 12.53 -25.36 9.63
C ALA A 214 13.60 -24.54 10.37
N ILE A 215 13.22 -23.82 11.40
CA ILE A 215 14.08 -22.90 12.15
C ILE A 215 13.99 -23.24 13.62
N ALA A 216 15.15 -23.43 14.27
CA ALA A 216 15.28 -23.58 15.72
C ALA A 216 15.79 -22.30 16.37
N ASN A 217 15.34 -22.01 17.60
CA ASN A 217 15.96 -21.00 18.43
C ASN A 217 17.36 -21.43 18.89
N THR A 218 18.24 -20.47 19.12
CA THR A 218 19.57 -20.68 19.74
C THR A 218 19.50 -20.55 21.27
N ALA A 219 18.52 -19.78 21.76
CA ALA A 219 18.20 -19.63 23.18
C ALA A 219 16.68 -19.71 23.40
N PRO A 220 16.21 -20.00 24.63
CA PRO A 220 14.78 -19.97 24.95
C PRO A 220 14.17 -18.58 24.75
N ASP A 221 12.90 -18.55 24.35
CA ASP A 221 12.13 -17.30 24.32
C ASP A 221 11.96 -16.75 25.74
N LEU A 222 12.08 -15.44 25.91
CA LEU A 222 11.82 -14.75 27.16
C LEU A 222 10.33 -14.36 27.21
N PRO A 223 9.59 -14.80 28.25
CA PRO A 223 8.17 -14.49 28.35
C PRO A 223 7.93 -13.02 28.65
N PRO A 224 6.72 -12.51 28.38
CA PRO A 224 6.33 -11.16 28.80
C PRO A 224 6.35 -11.03 30.33
N VAL A 225 6.83 -9.89 30.84
CA VAL A 225 6.83 -9.54 32.26
C VAL A 225 6.10 -8.21 32.44
N ALA A 226 4.99 -8.23 33.18
CA ALA A 226 4.19 -7.04 33.43
C ALA A 226 5.00 -5.90 34.04
N GLY A 227 4.89 -4.70 33.51
CA GLY A 227 5.62 -3.52 33.97
C GLY A 227 7.09 -3.43 33.51
N GLN A 228 7.64 -4.48 32.87
CA GLN A 228 9.03 -4.52 32.37
C GLN A 228 9.08 -4.76 30.87
N HIS A 229 8.54 -5.90 30.41
CA HIS A 229 8.59 -6.33 29.02
C HIS A 229 7.20 -6.80 28.57
N PRO A 230 6.45 -5.99 27.80
CA PRO A 230 5.06 -6.32 27.45
C PRO A 230 4.92 -7.40 26.37
N SER A 231 6.01 -7.82 25.74
CA SER A 231 6.02 -8.80 24.64
C SER A 231 7.04 -9.92 24.88
N THR A 232 6.77 -11.08 24.25
CA THR A 232 7.77 -12.15 24.19
C THR A 232 9.00 -11.66 23.43
N ALA A 233 10.19 -11.81 24.01
CA ALA A 233 11.45 -11.55 23.34
C ALA A 233 12.06 -12.87 22.86
N ARG A 234 12.61 -12.86 21.66
CA ARG A 234 13.26 -14.01 21.02
C ARG A 234 14.65 -13.60 20.56
N ASP A 235 15.62 -14.52 20.69
CA ASP A 235 16.95 -14.33 20.16
C ASP A 235 16.89 -14.06 18.64
N GLY A 236 17.67 -13.10 18.18
CA GLY A 236 17.81 -12.78 16.76
C GLY A 236 18.55 -13.86 15.97
N GLU A 237 19.36 -14.69 16.65
CA GLU A 237 20.04 -15.81 16.03
C GLU A 237 19.13 -17.05 15.95
N TYR A 238 19.37 -17.87 14.93
CA TYR A 238 18.58 -19.08 14.72
C TYR A 238 19.40 -20.13 13.95
N LYS A 239 19.04 -21.39 14.13
CA LYS A 239 19.59 -22.53 13.38
C LYS A 239 18.63 -22.92 12.25
N ARG A 240 19.15 -23.08 11.04
CA ARG A 240 18.40 -23.62 9.90
C ARG A 240 18.49 -25.12 9.86
N LEU A 241 17.35 -25.81 9.83
CA LEU A 241 17.21 -27.25 9.83
C LEU A 241 16.69 -27.81 8.50
N GLY A 242 16.67 -26.95 7.48
CA GLY A 242 16.19 -27.28 6.14
C GLY A 242 14.88 -26.58 5.78
N THR A 243 14.31 -27.00 4.66
CA THR A 243 13.03 -26.48 4.14
C THR A 243 12.10 -27.61 3.76
N CYS A 244 10.80 -27.37 3.79
CA CYS A 244 9.81 -28.24 3.18
C CYS A 244 8.97 -27.52 2.14
N SER A 245 8.29 -28.30 1.31
CA SER A 245 7.23 -27.84 0.41
C SER A 245 5.91 -28.45 0.88
N ILE A 246 4.87 -27.66 0.95
CA ILE A 246 3.50 -28.10 1.20
C ILE A 246 2.83 -28.20 -0.15
N LEU A 247 2.41 -29.40 -0.56
CA LEU A 247 1.54 -29.62 -1.70
C LEU A 247 0.12 -29.74 -1.13
N ALA A 248 -0.81 -28.91 -1.58
CA ALA A 248 -2.17 -28.90 -1.03
C ALA A 248 -3.23 -28.86 -2.13
N ALA A 249 -4.29 -29.61 -1.91
CA ALA A 249 -5.53 -29.63 -2.67
C ALA A 249 -6.67 -29.19 -1.76
N LEU A 250 -7.29 -28.07 -2.09
CA LEU A 250 -8.41 -27.47 -1.38
C LEU A 250 -9.70 -27.85 -2.10
N ASP A 251 -10.57 -28.63 -1.47
CA ASP A 251 -11.92 -28.90 -1.98
C ASP A 251 -12.77 -27.62 -1.91
N LEU A 252 -13.31 -27.22 -3.04
CA LEU A 252 -14.13 -26.01 -3.14
C LEU A 252 -15.61 -26.26 -2.79
N THR A 253 -15.95 -27.52 -2.54
CA THR A 253 -17.32 -27.92 -2.16
C THR A 253 -17.55 -27.84 -0.66
N ASP A 254 -16.61 -28.35 0.13
CA ASP A 254 -16.71 -28.43 1.60
C ASP A 254 -15.57 -27.74 2.35
N GLY A 255 -14.49 -27.37 1.67
CA GLY A 255 -13.34 -26.71 2.26
C GLY A 255 -12.31 -27.69 2.86
N HIS A 256 -12.47 -29.01 2.61
CA HIS A 256 -11.49 -30.01 3.03
C HIS A 256 -10.13 -29.80 2.36
N VAL A 257 -9.05 -30.08 3.07
CA VAL A 257 -7.68 -29.93 2.58
C VAL A 257 -6.98 -31.29 2.59
N THR A 258 -6.66 -31.81 1.41
CA THR A 258 -5.74 -32.93 1.26
C THR A 258 -4.34 -32.34 1.03
N ALA A 259 -3.33 -32.77 1.81
CA ALA A 259 -2.02 -32.18 1.65
C ALA A 259 -0.88 -33.15 1.99
N ARG A 260 0.25 -32.91 1.35
CA ARG A 260 1.54 -33.53 1.63
C ARG A 260 2.58 -32.51 2.04
N VAL A 261 3.45 -32.89 2.94
CA VAL A 261 4.58 -32.08 3.36
C VAL A 261 5.86 -32.85 3.06
N GLU A 262 6.58 -32.37 2.06
CA GLU A 262 7.70 -33.08 1.46
C GLU A 262 8.96 -32.17 1.42
N ARG A 263 10.14 -32.78 1.25
CA ARG A 263 11.39 -32.00 1.06
C ARG A 263 11.48 -31.33 -0.31
N ARG A 264 10.72 -31.81 -1.28
CA ARG A 264 10.69 -31.32 -2.66
C ARG A 264 9.26 -31.40 -3.21
N HIS A 265 9.01 -30.74 -4.36
CA HIS A 265 7.72 -30.70 -5.05
C HIS A 265 7.91 -31.06 -6.53
N ARG A 266 8.38 -32.28 -6.79
CA ARG A 266 8.59 -32.82 -8.15
C ARG A 266 7.38 -33.66 -8.58
N SER A 267 7.41 -34.15 -9.80
CA SER A 267 6.36 -35.00 -10.37
C SER A 267 5.97 -36.17 -9.45
N ARG A 268 6.92 -36.82 -8.82
CA ARG A 268 6.63 -37.96 -7.91
C ARG A 268 5.86 -37.54 -6.66
N GLU A 269 6.17 -36.39 -6.07
CA GLU A 269 5.47 -35.85 -4.92
C GLU A 269 4.05 -35.40 -5.31
N PHE A 270 3.92 -34.80 -6.49
CA PHE A 270 2.62 -34.42 -7.06
C PHE A 270 1.78 -35.66 -7.38
N ILE A 271 2.33 -36.69 -8.02
CA ILE A 271 1.64 -37.98 -8.28
C ILE A 271 1.18 -38.62 -6.95
N ALA A 272 1.97 -38.50 -5.89
CA ALA A 272 1.58 -38.98 -4.57
C ALA A 272 0.36 -38.24 -4.02
N LEU A 273 0.28 -36.90 -4.23
CA LEU A 273 -0.92 -36.12 -3.90
C LEU A 273 -2.13 -36.54 -4.74
N LEU A 274 -1.95 -36.81 -6.04
CA LEU A 274 -3.03 -37.32 -6.90
C LEU A 274 -3.56 -38.68 -6.41
N LYS A 275 -2.69 -39.55 -5.92
CA LYS A 275 -3.10 -40.83 -5.32
C LYS A 275 -3.92 -40.61 -4.05
N ASP A 276 -3.49 -39.70 -3.17
CA ASP A 276 -4.27 -39.38 -1.97
C ASP A 276 -5.67 -38.85 -2.32
N LEU A 277 -5.79 -38.05 -3.38
CA LEU A 277 -7.10 -37.58 -3.87
C LEU A 277 -7.91 -38.72 -4.49
N ASP A 278 -7.28 -39.64 -5.23
CA ASP A 278 -7.93 -40.82 -5.82
C ASP A 278 -8.50 -41.75 -4.75
N ASP A 279 -7.73 -41.95 -3.67
CA ASP A 279 -8.15 -42.79 -2.53
C ASP A 279 -9.19 -42.12 -1.65
N TYR A 280 -9.18 -40.77 -1.54
CA TYR A 280 -10.11 -40.05 -0.67
C TYR A 280 -11.51 -39.91 -1.26
N TYR A 281 -11.62 -39.65 -2.56
CA TYR A 281 -12.91 -39.41 -3.21
C TYR A 281 -13.51 -40.71 -3.79
N PRO A 282 -14.85 -40.85 -3.78
CA PRO A 282 -15.54 -42.04 -4.37
C PRO A 282 -15.08 -42.30 -5.81
N PRO A 283 -14.90 -43.57 -6.19
CA PRO A 283 -14.30 -43.93 -7.50
C PRO A 283 -15.18 -43.57 -8.72
N ASP A 284 -16.48 -43.37 -8.52
CA ASP A 284 -17.45 -42.97 -9.54
C ASP A 284 -17.47 -41.47 -9.83
N ARG A 285 -16.64 -40.67 -9.15
CA ARG A 285 -16.58 -39.20 -9.28
C ARG A 285 -15.42 -38.79 -10.13
N THR A 286 -15.62 -37.73 -10.92
CA THR A 286 -14.50 -37.02 -11.59
C THR A 286 -13.91 -35.97 -10.65
N ILE A 287 -12.59 -35.91 -10.55
CA ILE A 287 -11.84 -34.92 -9.77
C ILE A 287 -11.33 -33.86 -10.73
N ARG A 288 -11.91 -32.68 -10.68
CA ARG A 288 -11.47 -31.51 -11.46
C ARG A 288 -10.42 -30.74 -10.67
N LEU A 289 -9.24 -30.58 -11.25
CA LEU A 289 -8.09 -29.91 -10.65
C LEU A 289 -7.88 -28.55 -11.28
N ILE A 290 -8.02 -27.48 -10.49
CA ILE A 290 -7.60 -26.14 -10.89
C ILE A 290 -6.15 -25.99 -10.42
N LEU A 291 -5.22 -25.81 -11.34
CA LEU A 291 -3.79 -25.80 -11.07
C LEU A 291 -3.04 -24.90 -12.08
N ASP A 292 -1.82 -24.51 -11.73
CA ASP A 292 -0.97 -23.72 -12.60
C ASP A 292 -0.23 -24.57 -13.65
N ASN A 293 0.56 -23.91 -14.50
CA ASN A 293 1.35 -24.58 -15.53
C ASN A 293 2.72 -25.05 -15.00
N HIS A 294 2.84 -25.44 -13.72
CA HIS A 294 4.10 -25.94 -13.19
C HIS A 294 4.53 -27.23 -13.91
N SER A 295 5.82 -27.37 -14.18
CA SER A 295 6.34 -28.48 -14.98
C SER A 295 6.08 -29.87 -14.39
N ALA A 296 5.96 -29.99 -13.08
CA ALA A 296 5.61 -31.23 -12.39
C ALA A 296 4.20 -31.70 -12.73
N HIS A 297 3.24 -30.79 -12.97
CA HIS A 297 1.86 -31.10 -13.29
C HIS A 297 1.69 -31.71 -14.68
N LEU A 298 2.54 -31.29 -15.63
CA LEU A 298 2.48 -31.67 -17.03
C LEU A 298 3.65 -32.56 -17.46
N SER A 299 4.39 -33.11 -16.51
CA SER A 299 5.54 -33.98 -16.77
C SER A 299 5.11 -35.31 -17.43
N LYS A 300 6.02 -35.93 -18.12
CA LYS A 300 5.79 -37.25 -18.74
C LYS A 300 5.34 -38.28 -17.70
N GLU A 301 5.96 -38.28 -16.51
CA GLU A 301 5.60 -39.20 -15.42
C GLU A 301 4.17 -38.98 -14.93
N THR A 302 3.79 -37.70 -14.76
CA THR A 302 2.41 -37.33 -14.37
C THR A 302 1.39 -37.72 -15.44
N CYS A 303 1.68 -37.43 -16.71
CA CYS A 303 0.81 -37.85 -17.82
C CYS A 303 0.66 -39.37 -17.91
N THR A 304 1.75 -40.14 -17.67
CA THR A 304 1.70 -41.60 -17.61
C THR A 304 0.81 -42.09 -16.48
N PHE A 305 0.90 -41.49 -15.30
CA PHE A 305 0.02 -41.82 -14.18
C PHE A 305 -1.46 -41.51 -14.51
N LEU A 306 -1.74 -40.32 -15.05
CA LEU A 306 -3.10 -39.93 -15.42
C LEU A 306 -3.72 -40.86 -16.46
N ALA A 307 -2.92 -41.37 -17.42
CA ALA A 307 -3.38 -42.33 -18.41
C ALA A 307 -3.83 -43.67 -17.79
N THR A 308 -3.33 -44.03 -16.59
CA THR A 308 -3.84 -45.21 -15.84
C THR A 308 -5.15 -44.97 -15.12
N ARG A 309 -5.68 -43.75 -15.17
CA ARG A 309 -6.93 -43.34 -14.49
C ARG A 309 -7.84 -42.57 -15.48
N PRO A 310 -8.32 -43.24 -16.53
CA PRO A 310 -9.13 -42.60 -17.57
C PRO A 310 -10.40 -41.98 -16.97
N ASN A 311 -10.69 -40.71 -17.35
CA ASN A 311 -11.84 -39.92 -16.90
C ASN A 311 -11.89 -39.58 -15.40
N ARG A 312 -10.86 -39.95 -14.62
CA ARG A 312 -10.82 -39.70 -13.19
C ARG A 312 -10.40 -38.27 -12.87
N PHE A 313 -9.42 -37.73 -13.59
CA PHE A 313 -8.88 -36.41 -13.38
C PHE A 313 -9.12 -35.51 -14.59
N GLN A 314 -9.64 -34.30 -14.34
CA GLN A 314 -9.83 -33.25 -15.34
C GLN A 314 -9.01 -32.01 -14.94
N TYR A 315 -8.12 -31.55 -15.81
CA TYR A 315 -7.32 -30.36 -15.57
C TYR A 315 -8.01 -29.10 -16.07
N VAL A 316 -7.96 -28.04 -15.24
CA VAL A 316 -8.31 -26.66 -15.60
C VAL A 316 -7.09 -25.81 -15.26
N LEU A 317 -6.36 -25.39 -16.30
CA LEU A 317 -5.10 -24.67 -16.12
C LEU A 317 -5.34 -23.18 -15.94
N THR A 318 -4.73 -22.58 -14.91
CA THR A 318 -4.69 -21.13 -14.80
C THR A 318 -3.79 -20.55 -15.90
N PRO A 319 -4.02 -19.31 -16.36
CA PRO A 319 -3.10 -18.67 -17.31
C PRO A 319 -1.72 -18.49 -16.68
N LYS A 320 -0.68 -18.45 -17.51
CA LYS A 320 0.68 -18.13 -17.03
C LYS A 320 0.67 -16.78 -16.33
N HIS A 321 1.32 -16.69 -15.18
CA HIS A 321 1.28 -15.52 -14.27
C HIS A 321 -0.12 -15.20 -13.71
N GLY A 322 -1.05 -16.15 -13.74
CA GLY A 322 -2.39 -16.04 -13.17
C GLY A 322 -2.60 -16.80 -11.86
N SER A 323 -1.54 -17.04 -11.06
CA SER A 323 -1.63 -17.79 -9.78
C SER A 323 -2.65 -17.20 -8.81
N TRP A 324 -2.89 -15.88 -8.86
CA TRP A 324 -3.93 -15.22 -8.07
C TRP A 324 -5.36 -15.72 -8.34
N LEU A 325 -5.58 -16.42 -9.46
CA LEU A 325 -6.83 -17.13 -9.76
C LEU A 325 -6.95 -18.44 -8.97
N ASN A 326 -5.86 -18.97 -8.41
CA ASN A 326 -5.86 -20.22 -7.69
C ASN A 326 -6.28 -20.02 -6.22
N LEU A 327 -7.48 -20.52 -5.83
CA LEU A 327 -8.05 -20.28 -4.49
C LEU A 327 -7.23 -20.92 -3.36
N VAL A 328 -6.45 -21.95 -3.61
CA VAL A 328 -5.57 -22.55 -2.60
C VAL A 328 -4.53 -21.57 -2.07
N GLU A 329 -4.19 -20.52 -2.80
CA GLU A 329 -3.32 -19.44 -2.32
C GLU A 329 -3.92 -18.71 -1.10
N THR A 330 -5.24 -18.64 -1.01
CA THR A 330 -5.91 -18.07 0.17
C THR A 330 -5.72 -18.97 1.40
N LEU A 331 -5.70 -20.30 1.20
CA LEU A 331 -5.39 -21.30 2.23
C LEU A 331 -3.93 -21.13 2.71
N PHE A 332 -2.97 -21.02 1.80
CA PHE A 332 -1.57 -20.77 2.16
C PHE A 332 -1.40 -19.45 2.92
N GLY A 333 -2.15 -18.42 2.53
CA GLY A 333 -2.23 -17.17 3.28
C GLY A 333 -2.78 -17.34 4.70
N LYS A 334 -3.79 -18.20 4.90
CA LYS A 334 -4.33 -18.56 6.22
C LYS A 334 -3.28 -19.31 7.05
N MET A 335 -2.63 -20.33 6.49
CA MET A 335 -1.54 -21.08 7.16
C MET A 335 -0.41 -20.17 7.60
N ALA A 336 0.02 -19.27 6.72
CA ALA A 336 1.11 -18.33 6.99
C ALA A 336 0.80 -17.36 8.15
N ARG A 337 -0.45 -16.94 8.31
CA ARG A 337 -0.89 -16.04 9.38
C ARG A 337 -1.21 -16.74 10.70
N THR A 338 -1.49 -18.03 10.66
CA THR A 338 -1.87 -18.84 11.82
C THR A 338 -0.70 -19.66 12.34
N PHE A 339 -0.62 -20.91 12.04
CA PHE A 339 0.31 -21.86 12.66
C PHE A 339 1.76 -21.80 12.09
N LEU A 340 1.97 -21.24 10.88
CA LEU A 340 3.33 -21.03 10.36
C LEU A 340 3.98 -19.75 10.91
N ARG A 341 3.17 -18.81 11.38
CA ARG A 341 3.67 -17.55 11.92
C ARG A 341 4.51 -17.80 13.17
N HIS A 342 5.75 -17.31 13.13
CA HIS A 342 6.70 -17.44 14.23
C HIS A 342 7.01 -18.89 14.67
N ILE A 343 6.71 -19.88 13.83
CA ILE A 343 6.98 -21.28 14.14
C ILE A 343 8.47 -21.50 14.42
N ARG A 344 8.77 -22.26 15.46
CA ARG A 344 10.10 -22.75 15.80
C ARG A 344 9.99 -24.24 16.08
N VAL A 345 10.98 -24.98 15.63
CA VAL A 345 11.01 -26.46 15.67
C VAL A 345 12.42 -26.95 15.99
N ALA A 346 12.53 -28.12 16.58
CA ALA A 346 13.80 -28.76 16.86
C ALA A 346 14.33 -29.59 15.68
N SER A 347 13.45 -29.96 14.72
CA SER A 347 13.82 -30.75 13.55
C SER A 347 12.93 -30.44 12.35
N TRP A 348 13.32 -30.93 11.16
CA TRP A 348 12.48 -30.89 9.97
C TRP A 348 11.23 -31.75 10.13
N GLU A 349 11.36 -32.88 10.81
CA GLU A 349 10.29 -33.83 11.09
C GLU A 349 9.22 -33.18 11.98
N GLU A 350 9.61 -32.45 13.01
CA GLU A 350 8.70 -31.69 13.85
C GLU A 350 7.94 -30.62 13.02
N LEU A 351 8.64 -29.92 12.11
CA LEU A 351 7.97 -28.96 11.22
C LEU A 351 6.89 -29.64 10.41
N ARG A 352 7.19 -30.79 9.81
CA ARG A 352 6.25 -31.60 9.03
C ARG A 352 5.03 -31.99 9.86
N GLU A 353 5.25 -32.55 11.05
CA GLU A 353 4.18 -32.97 11.96
C GLU A 353 3.28 -31.80 12.37
N ARG A 354 3.88 -30.66 12.70
CA ARG A 354 3.11 -29.46 13.08
C ARG A 354 2.32 -28.89 11.93
N ILE A 355 2.81 -28.93 10.69
CA ILE A 355 2.05 -28.53 9.51
C ILE A 355 0.88 -29.46 9.28
N LEU A 356 1.09 -30.79 9.34
CA LEU A 356 0.01 -31.78 9.17
C LEU A 356 -1.05 -31.64 10.28
N LYS A 357 -0.62 -31.37 11.52
CA LYS A 357 -1.53 -31.07 12.62
C LYS A 357 -2.35 -29.81 12.35
N GLY A 358 -1.72 -28.73 11.89
CA GLY A 358 -2.44 -27.48 11.53
C GLY A 358 -3.44 -27.68 10.39
N ILE A 359 -3.14 -28.58 9.43
CA ILE A 359 -4.09 -28.97 8.38
C ILE A 359 -5.24 -29.78 8.96
N ALA A 360 -4.98 -30.71 9.87
CA ALA A 360 -6.02 -31.47 10.57
C ALA A 360 -6.94 -30.55 11.39
N GLU A 361 -6.40 -29.51 12.03
CA GLU A 361 -7.18 -28.48 12.72
C GLU A 361 -8.08 -27.69 11.76
N ILE A 362 -7.59 -27.39 10.54
CA ILE A 362 -8.41 -26.76 9.50
C ILE A 362 -9.54 -27.70 9.07
N ASN A 363 -9.25 -28.99 8.89
CA ASN A 363 -10.21 -30.01 8.48
C ASN A 363 -11.23 -30.36 9.57
N ALA A 364 -10.93 -30.12 10.84
CA ALA A 364 -11.90 -30.25 11.94
C ALA A 364 -13.03 -29.20 11.88
N ALA A 365 -12.76 -28.04 11.27
CA ALA A 365 -13.75 -26.98 11.02
C ALA A 365 -13.50 -26.36 9.63
N PRO A 366 -13.80 -27.10 8.54
CA PRO A 366 -13.47 -26.68 7.20
C PRO A 366 -14.31 -25.46 6.79
N VAL A 367 -13.70 -24.57 6.00
CA VAL A 367 -14.36 -23.35 5.51
C VAL A 367 -14.34 -23.37 3.99
N VAL A 368 -15.51 -23.30 3.40
CA VAL A 368 -15.65 -23.21 1.94
C VAL A 368 -15.09 -21.90 1.44
N HIS A 369 -14.07 -21.98 0.59
CA HIS A 369 -13.47 -20.82 -0.07
C HIS A 369 -14.26 -20.49 -1.32
N ARG A 370 -14.68 -19.22 -1.47
CA ARG A 370 -15.49 -18.75 -2.60
C ARG A 370 -14.79 -17.62 -3.35
N TRP A 371 -14.91 -17.63 -4.66
CA TRP A 371 -14.50 -16.50 -5.48
C TRP A 371 -15.50 -15.35 -5.31
N ARG A 372 -15.05 -14.20 -4.78
CA ARG A 372 -15.95 -13.08 -4.42
C ARG A 372 -16.15 -12.04 -5.52
N LYS A 373 -15.44 -12.12 -6.64
CA LYS A 373 -15.48 -11.11 -7.71
C LYS A 373 -16.31 -11.55 -8.91
N PHE A 374 -17.46 -12.18 -8.70
CA PHE A 374 -18.55 -12.10 -9.66
C PHE A 374 -19.34 -10.82 -9.33
N ALA A 375 -18.70 -9.65 -9.48
CA ALA A 375 -19.41 -8.40 -9.32
C ALA A 375 -20.17 -8.11 -10.61
N ASN A 376 -21.42 -7.75 -10.43
CA ASN A 376 -22.45 -7.28 -11.36
C ASN A 376 -21.91 -6.39 -12.48
#